data_fc858bde73a764a0cfad201872973611
#
_entry.id   fc858bde73a764a0cfad201872973611
#
_cell.length_a   1.000
_cell.length_b   1.000
_cell.length_c   1.000
_cell.angle_alpha   90.00
_cell.angle_beta   90.00
_cell.angle_gamma   90.00
#
_symmetry.space_group_name_H-M   'P 1'
#
loop_
_entity.id
_entity.type
_entity.pdbx_description
1 polymer ?
#
loop_
_entity_poly.entity_id
_entity_poly.type
_entity_poly.pdbx_seq_one_letter_code
_entity_poly.pdbx_strand_id
1 'polypeptide(L)'
;MSIKPVSKFLDRTTPPHLFTLITITGLSAMAMNMFLPSLQSISEYFATDYRVIQLSVALFLASSGIVQLLIGPVSDRYGRRKVMLTGFMVFILSSIGCVFATNVETFLAFRILQATVAVSMVTSRAIIRDMVPQTEAASMIGYITMFMAVVPLVSPAIGGYLDELLGWKSIFWFYAISGVFGFLLIWADLGETNTNQSTSFRKQFSNYPELFLSHRFWGYCLAAALTSGAFFAYVGGAPFVGTEVFGLTPSELGFYFGAPSLGYMIGNFVSGRYSMRIGGNRMVLAGTLVSTAGTVMSLVIFLSGFGSALSFFGFMTFVGFGNGMVLPNANAGIVSVRPHLAGTASGLGGAIMIGGGAALSALAGTLLKPGSGPYPLLWIMAIVSALAIASILWVIARERRVGIA
;
A
#
# COMPACT_ATOMS: atom_id res chain seq x y z
N MET A 1 -7.66 -16.91 -35.11
CA MET A 1 -8.53 -16.22 -34.14
C MET A 1 -8.56 -17.10 -32.90
N SER A 2 -7.82 -16.73 -31.85
CA SER A 2 -7.93 -17.41 -30.56
C SER A 2 -9.28 -17.04 -29.96
N ILE A 3 -10.11 -18.04 -29.72
CA ILE A 3 -11.40 -17.89 -29.04
C ILE A 3 -11.06 -17.35 -27.64
N LYS A 4 -11.50 -16.12 -27.35
CA LYS A 4 -11.33 -15.56 -25.99
C LYS A 4 -12.00 -16.52 -24.99
N PRO A 5 -11.29 -16.99 -23.96
CA PRO A 5 -11.94 -17.78 -22.94
C PRO A 5 -13.02 -16.91 -22.28
N VAL A 6 -14.28 -17.29 -22.43
CA VAL A 6 -15.41 -16.57 -21.83
C VAL A 6 -15.38 -16.86 -20.34
N SER A 7 -15.03 -15.83 -19.54
CA SER A 7 -15.11 -15.90 -18.09
C SER A 7 -16.59 -15.96 -17.66
N LYS A 8 -16.97 -16.99 -16.92
CA LYS A 8 -18.31 -17.11 -16.31
C LYS A 8 -18.16 -16.91 -14.81
N PHE A 9 -18.93 -15.99 -14.24
CA PHE A 9 -18.90 -15.72 -12.81
C PHE A 9 -19.32 -16.96 -11.99
N LEU A 10 -18.56 -17.28 -10.95
CA LEU A 10 -18.71 -18.46 -10.08
C LEU A 10 -18.54 -19.82 -10.79
N ASP A 11 -17.82 -19.85 -11.88
CA ASP A 11 -17.47 -21.08 -12.58
C ASP A 11 -15.94 -21.27 -12.62
N ARG A 12 -15.41 -22.04 -11.67
CA ARG A 12 -13.97 -22.32 -11.54
C ARG A 12 -13.35 -23.11 -12.70
N THR A 13 -14.15 -23.59 -13.65
CA THR A 13 -13.66 -24.26 -14.86
C THR A 13 -13.28 -23.26 -15.95
N THR A 14 -13.70 -22.00 -15.79
CA THR A 14 -13.36 -20.87 -16.65
C THR A 14 -12.32 -19.95 -15.94
N PRO A 15 -11.67 -19.02 -16.67
CA PRO A 15 -10.86 -18.00 -16.03
C PRO A 15 -11.67 -17.18 -15.02
N PRO A 16 -11.09 -16.83 -13.84
CA PRO A 16 -11.82 -16.10 -12.80
C PRO A 16 -12.34 -14.75 -13.31
N HIS A 17 -13.49 -14.37 -12.80
CA HIS A 17 -14.12 -13.12 -13.17
C HIS A 17 -13.34 -11.92 -12.58
N LEU A 18 -13.24 -10.81 -13.33
CA LEU A 18 -12.52 -9.61 -12.89
C LEU A 18 -13.07 -9.05 -11.57
N PHE A 19 -14.37 -9.16 -11.35
CA PHE A 19 -15.03 -8.75 -10.10
C PHE A 19 -14.44 -9.48 -8.87
N THR A 20 -14.20 -10.79 -8.98
CA THR A 20 -13.55 -11.56 -7.91
C THR A 20 -12.16 -11.02 -7.59
N LEU A 21 -11.34 -10.77 -8.61
CA LEU A 21 -9.98 -10.24 -8.43
C LEU A 21 -9.98 -8.83 -7.83
N ILE A 22 -10.89 -7.96 -8.26
CA ILE A 22 -11.09 -6.61 -7.70
C ILE A 22 -11.48 -6.70 -6.21
N THR A 23 -12.49 -7.52 -5.90
CA THR A 23 -13.01 -7.65 -4.53
C THR A 23 -11.94 -8.13 -3.57
N ILE A 24 -11.25 -9.23 -3.88
CA ILE A 24 -10.22 -9.79 -2.98
C ILE A 24 -9.00 -8.87 -2.80
N THR A 25 -8.65 -8.10 -3.85
CA THR A 25 -7.56 -7.12 -3.77
C THR A 25 -8.01 -5.89 -2.97
N GLY A 26 -9.26 -5.47 -3.14
CA GLY A 26 -9.89 -4.42 -2.33
C GLY A 26 -9.93 -4.76 -0.84
N LEU A 27 -10.25 -6.01 -0.47
CA LEU A 27 -10.21 -6.47 0.91
C LEU A 27 -8.81 -6.34 1.54
N SER A 28 -7.76 -6.60 0.76
CA SER A 28 -6.39 -6.39 1.23
C SER A 28 -6.08 -4.91 1.53
N ALA A 29 -6.48 -4.00 0.65
CA ALA A 29 -6.30 -2.57 0.85
C ALA A 29 -7.14 -2.05 2.04
N MET A 30 -8.34 -2.61 2.23
CA MET A 30 -9.23 -2.27 3.34
C MET A 30 -8.66 -2.70 4.69
N ALA A 31 -8.08 -3.91 4.78
CA ALA A 31 -7.47 -4.43 6.00
C ALA A 31 -6.33 -3.56 6.53
N MET A 32 -5.69 -2.79 5.66
CA MET A 32 -4.65 -1.85 6.01
C MET A 32 -5.20 -0.52 6.55
N ASN A 33 -6.33 -0.03 6.03
CA ASN A 33 -6.73 1.37 6.23
C ASN A 33 -7.92 1.55 7.17
N MET A 34 -8.85 0.59 7.22
CA MET A 34 -10.15 0.75 7.87
C MET A 34 -10.06 0.91 9.40
N PHE A 35 -9.07 0.30 10.06
CA PHE A 35 -8.93 0.33 11.52
C PHE A 35 -8.14 1.56 12.03
N LEU A 36 -7.54 2.35 11.13
CA LEU A 36 -6.66 3.48 11.49
C LEU A 36 -7.33 4.51 12.41
N PRO A 37 -8.59 4.91 12.19
CA PRO A 37 -9.26 5.85 13.08
C PRO A 37 -9.46 5.32 14.50
N SER A 38 -9.45 4.00 14.68
CA SER A 38 -9.70 3.32 15.96
C SER A 38 -8.44 3.04 16.78
N LEU A 39 -7.25 3.49 16.33
CA LEU A 39 -6.01 3.22 17.05
C LEU A 39 -6.03 3.75 18.48
N GLN A 40 -6.67 4.91 18.72
CA GLN A 40 -6.82 5.48 20.03
C GLN A 40 -7.74 4.61 20.92
N SER A 41 -8.93 4.25 20.42
CA SER A 41 -9.89 3.36 21.12
C SER A 41 -9.25 2.01 21.49
N ILE A 42 -8.40 1.46 20.60
CA ILE A 42 -7.67 0.21 20.86
C ILE A 42 -6.60 0.41 21.93
N SER A 43 -5.87 1.55 21.90
CA SER A 43 -4.88 1.90 22.91
C SER A 43 -5.49 2.00 24.32
N GLU A 44 -6.63 2.65 24.43
CA GLU A 44 -7.39 2.78 25.67
C GLU A 44 -7.91 1.42 26.17
N TYR A 45 -8.43 0.58 25.27
CA TYR A 45 -8.92 -0.76 25.62
C TYR A 45 -7.85 -1.65 26.25
N PHE A 46 -6.62 -1.63 25.70
CA PHE A 46 -5.51 -2.41 26.23
C PHE A 46 -4.73 -1.68 27.32
N ALA A 47 -5.14 -0.46 27.72
CA ALA A 47 -4.45 0.39 28.69
C ALA A 47 -2.93 0.51 28.40
N THR A 48 -2.58 0.71 27.13
CA THR A 48 -1.20 0.75 26.65
C THR A 48 -0.88 2.07 25.96
N ASP A 49 0.42 2.39 25.85
CA ASP A 49 0.86 3.60 25.12
C ASP A 49 0.47 3.50 23.63
N TYR A 50 -0.01 4.61 23.08
CA TYR A 50 -0.37 4.72 21.66
C TYR A 50 0.76 4.23 20.74
N ARG A 51 2.04 4.48 21.10
CA ARG A 51 3.21 4.02 20.34
C ARG A 51 3.26 2.51 20.17
N VAL A 52 2.76 1.74 21.14
CA VAL A 52 2.71 0.28 21.06
C VAL A 52 1.62 -0.15 20.09
N ILE A 53 0.43 0.46 20.17
CA ILE A 53 -0.67 0.15 19.24
C ILE A 53 -0.32 0.58 17.81
N GLN A 54 0.38 1.69 17.62
CA GLN A 54 0.82 2.14 16.30
C GLN A 54 1.75 1.11 15.62
N LEU A 55 2.47 0.27 16.39
CA LEU A 55 3.20 -0.86 15.82
C LEU A 55 2.30 -1.83 15.04
N SER A 56 1.01 -1.90 15.32
CA SER A 56 0.06 -2.71 14.55
C SER A 56 0.00 -2.30 13.07
N VAL A 57 0.25 -1.03 12.76
CA VAL A 57 0.36 -0.50 11.39
C VAL A 57 1.72 -0.89 10.79
N ALA A 58 2.81 -0.57 11.49
CA ALA A 58 4.16 -0.81 11.01
C ALA A 58 4.45 -2.31 10.80
N LEU A 59 4.04 -3.16 11.75
CA LEU A 59 4.21 -4.61 11.66
C LEU A 59 3.36 -5.22 10.55
N PHE A 60 2.12 -4.75 10.37
CA PHE A 60 1.26 -5.17 9.24
C PHE A 60 1.90 -4.81 7.89
N LEU A 61 2.45 -3.59 7.75
CA LEU A 61 3.15 -3.15 6.55
C LEU A 61 4.39 -3.98 6.29
N ALA A 62 5.24 -4.16 7.30
CA ALA A 62 6.47 -4.97 7.18
C ALA A 62 6.16 -6.41 6.77
N SER A 63 5.18 -7.03 7.45
CA SER A 63 4.74 -8.39 7.14
C SER A 63 4.12 -8.49 5.74
N SER A 64 3.32 -7.49 5.32
CA SER A 64 2.77 -7.41 3.96
C SER A 64 3.88 -7.32 2.92
N GLY A 65 4.94 -6.55 3.18
CA GLY A 65 6.12 -6.48 2.31
C GLY A 65 6.82 -7.83 2.17
N ILE A 66 7.02 -8.55 3.28
CA ILE A 66 7.61 -9.90 3.28
C ILE A 66 6.72 -10.87 2.51
N VAL A 67 5.40 -10.86 2.77
CA VAL A 67 4.44 -11.70 2.05
C VAL A 67 4.51 -11.41 0.55
N GLN A 68 4.49 -10.14 0.13
CA GLN A 68 4.55 -9.79 -1.28
C GLN A 68 5.85 -10.22 -1.96
N LEU A 69 6.98 -10.22 -1.25
CA LEU A 69 8.27 -10.68 -1.77
C LEU A 69 8.29 -12.20 -2.00
N LEU A 70 7.70 -12.97 -1.07
CA LEU A 70 7.77 -14.42 -1.07
C LEU A 70 6.64 -15.08 -1.87
N ILE A 71 5.49 -14.41 -1.97
CA ILE A 71 4.26 -15.05 -2.47
C ILE A 71 4.31 -15.37 -3.96
N GLY A 72 5.06 -14.60 -4.76
CA GLY A 72 5.26 -14.89 -6.18
C GLY A 72 5.78 -16.32 -6.38
N PRO A 73 7.02 -16.62 -5.93
CA PRO A 73 7.60 -17.96 -6.00
C PRO A 73 6.77 -19.05 -5.34
N VAL A 74 6.15 -18.75 -4.18
CA VAL A 74 5.29 -19.70 -3.47
C VAL A 74 4.07 -20.08 -4.30
N SER A 75 3.40 -19.09 -4.89
CA SER A 75 2.23 -19.33 -5.74
C SER A 75 2.57 -19.97 -7.08
N ASP A 76 3.78 -19.74 -7.61
CA ASP A 76 4.29 -20.42 -8.80
C ASP A 76 4.55 -21.91 -8.55
N ARG A 77 4.95 -22.26 -7.31
CA ARG A 77 5.26 -23.65 -6.95
C ARG A 77 4.04 -24.44 -6.49
N TYR A 78 3.20 -23.84 -5.62
CA TYR A 78 2.10 -24.55 -4.96
C TYR A 78 0.74 -24.34 -5.63
N GLY A 79 0.68 -23.45 -6.63
CA GLY A 79 -0.53 -23.08 -7.35
C GLY A 79 -1.19 -21.80 -6.79
N ARG A 80 -1.75 -21.00 -7.69
CA ARG A 80 -2.38 -19.71 -7.37
C ARG A 80 -3.56 -19.88 -6.41
N ARG A 81 -4.43 -20.84 -6.72
CA ARG A 81 -5.66 -21.10 -5.98
C ARG A 81 -5.39 -21.51 -4.53
N LYS A 82 -4.52 -22.49 -4.32
CA LYS A 82 -4.19 -22.99 -2.95
C LYS A 82 -3.64 -21.87 -2.08
N VAL A 83 -2.69 -21.12 -2.60
CA VAL A 83 -2.02 -20.04 -1.88
C VAL A 83 -3.00 -18.93 -1.50
N MET A 84 -3.92 -18.58 -2.40
CA MET A 84 -4.98 -17.59 -2.13
C MET A 84 -5.94 -18.06 -1.03
N LEU A 85 -6.44 -19.30 -1.12
CA LEU A 85 -7.33 -19.87 -0.11
C LEU A 85 -6.65 -19.96 1.26
N THR A 86 -5.39 -20.39 1.32
CA THR A 86 -4.63 -20.43 2.58
C THR A 86 -4.44 -19.04 3.18
N GLY A 87 -4.07 -18.04 2.35
CA GLY A 87 -3.89 -16.66 2.81
C GLY A 87 -5.16 -16.06 3.38
N PHE A 88 -6.31 -16.29 2.72
CA PHE A 88 -7.60 -15.82 3.21
C PHE A 88 -8.06 -16.57 4.47
N MET A 89 -7.80 -17.87 4.58
CA MET A 89 -8.09 -18.62 5.80
C MET A 89 -7.32 -18.07 6.99
N VAL A 90 -6.00 -17.82 6.83
CA VAL A 90 -5.18 -17.20 7.89
C VAL A 90 -5.68 -15.80 8.22
N PHE A 91 -6.09 -15.00 7.23
CA PHE A 91 -6.67 -13.67 7.44
C PHE A 91 -7.96 -13.72 8.25
N ILE A 92 -8.87 -14.66 7.97
CA ILE A 92 -10.12 -14.85 8.73
C ILE A 92 -9.80 -15.21 10.17
N LEU A 93 -8.98 -16.24 10.39
CA LEU A 93 -8.64 -16.71 11.73
C LEU A 93 -7.92 -15.65 12.56
N SER A 94 -7.00 -14.91 11.94
CA SER A 94 -6.29 -13.82 12.62
C SER A 94 -7.21 -12.62 12.90
N SER A 95 -8.19 -12.34 12.04
CA SER A 95 -9.19 -11.30 12.32
C SER A 95 -10.06 -11.65 13.52
N ILE A 96 -10.51 -12.89 13.59
CA ILE A 96 -11.22 -13.42 14.77
C ILE A 96 -10.30 -13.37 16.00
N GLY A 97 -9.03 -13.74 15.85
CA GLY A 97 -8.04 -13.66 16.93
C GLY A 97 -7.86 -12.24 17.48
N CYS A 98 -7.87 -11.21 16.63
CA CYS A 98 -7.83 -9.81 17.08
C CYS A 98 -9.05 -9.44 17.96
N VAL A 99 -10.25 -9.94 17.65
CA VAL A 99 -11.47 -9.69 18.46
C VAL A 99 -11.35 -10.25 19.87
N PHE A 100 -10.75 -11.45 19.99
CA PHE A 100 -10.62 -12.16 21.26
C PHE A 100 -9.27 -11.92 21.95
N ALA A 101 -8.41 -11.07 21.42
CA ALA A 101 -7.15 -10.72 22.06
C ALA A 101 -7.39 -10.08 23.43
N THR A 102 -6.70 -10.60 24.46
CA THR A 102 -6.81 -10.13 25.84
C THR A 102 -5.69 -9.17 26.25
N ASN A 103 -4.63 -9.12 25.46
CA ASN A 103 -3.46 -8.25 25.65
C ASN A 103 -2.94 -7.74 24.31
N VAL A 104 -2.13 -6.69 24.36
CA VAL A 104 -1.61 -6.02 23.17
C VAL A 104 -0.67 -6.91 22.36
N GLU A 105 0.13 -7.75 22.99
CA GLU A 105 1.09 -8.65 22.33
C GLU A 105 0.34 -9.65 21.43
N THR A 106 -0.71 -10.26 21.96
CA THR A 106 -1.57 -11.18 21.21
C THR A 106 -2.27 -10.48 20.06
N PHE A 107 -2.76 -9.27 20.29
CA PHE A 107 -3.35 -8.43 19.24
C PHE A 107 -2.34 -8.14 18.12
N LEU A 108 -1.11 -7.70 18.46
CA LEU A 108 -0.06 -7.44 17.49
C LEU A 108 0.36 -8.70 16.72
N ALA A 109 0.44 -9.85 17.39
CA ALA A 109 0.73 -11.12 16.73
C ALA A 109 -0.32 -11.48 15.67
N PHE A 110 -1.61 -11.32 15.98
CA PHE A 110 -2.67 -11.53 15.00
C PHE A 110 -2.65 -10.48 13.89
N ARG A 111 -2.26 -9.23 14.17
CA ARG A 111 -2.07 -8.19 13.13
C ARG A 111 -0.96 -8.56 12.14
N ILE A 112 0.13 -9.17 12.60
CA ILE A 112 1.18 -9.71 11.72
C ILE A 112 0.61 -10.79 10.80
N LEU A 113 -0.17 -11.73 11.35
CA LEU A 113 -0.78 -12.81 10.58
C LEU A 113 -1.85 -12.32 9.60
N GLN A 114 -2.59 -11.26 9.93
CA GLN A 114 -3.56 -10.64 9.02
C GLN A 114 -2.92 -10.13 7.72
N ALA A 115 -1.63 -9.78 7.73
CA ALA A 115 -0.90 -9.34 6.55
C ALA A 115 -0.86 -10.39 5.41
N THR A 116 -1.20 -11.66 5.71
CA THR A 116 -1.35 -12.70 4.68
C THR A 116 -2.40 -12.38 3.62
N VAL A 117 -3.37 -11.50 3.90
CA VAL A 117 -4.33 -11.02 2.89
C VAL A 117 -3.66 -10.33 1.71
N ALA A 118 -2.43 -9.80 1.89
CA ALA A 118 -1.63 -9.20 0.83
C ALA A 118 -1.25 -10.19 -0.30
N VAL A 119 -1.44 -11.50 -0.08
CA VAL A 119 -1.35 -12.52 -1.13
C VAL A 119 -2.20 -12.16 -2.35
N SER A 120 -3.38 -11.58 -2.13
CA SER A 120 -4.29 -11.20 -3.20
C SER A 120 -3.71 -10.12 -4.13
N MET A 121 -2.92 -9.19 -3.62
CA MET A 121 -2.33 -8.09 -4.42
C MET A 121 -1.36 -8.59 -5.49
N VAL A 122 -0.52 -9.56 -5.15
CA VAL A 122 0.48 -10.11 -6.06
C VAL A 122 -0.13 -11.18 -6.97
N THR A 123 -0.89 -12.11 -6.35
CA THR A 123 -1.43 -13.26 -7.07
C THR A 123 -2.50 -12.85 -8.08
N SER A 124 -3.34 -11.83 -7.81
CA SER A 124 -4.32 -11.34 -8.79
C SER A 124 -3.65 -10.81 -10.06
N ARG A 125 -2.53 -10.08 -9.94
CA ARG A 125 -1.76 -9.61 -11.11
C ARG A 125 -1.12 -10.78 -11.88
N ALA A 126 -0.69 -11.82 -11.17
CA ALA A 126 -0.13 -13.01 -11.79
C ALA A 126 -1.23 -13.80 -12.54
N ILE A 127 -2.39 -14.01 -11.91
CA ILE A 127 -3.56 -14.65 -12.51
C ILE A 127 -3.96 -13.95 -13.81
N ILE A 128 -4.06 -12.62 -13.82
CA ILE A 128 -4.39 -11.87 -15.04
C ILE A 128 -3.38 -12.14 -16.14
N ARG A 129 -2.08 -12.16 -15.82
CA ARG A 129 -1.03 -12.46 -16.81
C ARG A 129 -1.06 -13.89 -17.32
N ASP A 130 -1.57 -14.82 -16.50
CA ASP A 130 -1.75 -16.23 -16.91
C ASP A 130 -2.97 -16.40 -17.85
N MET A 131 -3.98 -15.49 -17.77
CA MET A 131 -5.25 -15.62 -18.46
C MET A 131 -5.32 -14.94 -19.83
N VAL A 132 -4.66 -13.78 -19.97
CA VAL A 132 -4.84 -12.91 -21.15
C VAL A 132 -3.50 -12.41 -21.70
N PRO A 133 -3.44 -12.03 -22.99
CA PRO A 133 -2.25 -11.41 -23.59
C PRO A 133 -1.86 -10.11 -22.88
N GLN A 134 -0.58 -9.74 -22.96
CA GLN A 134 0.01 -8.61 -22.24
C GLN A 134 -0.73 -7.28 -22.44
N THR A 135 -1.29 -7.04 -23.62
CA THR A 135 -2.05 -5.82 -23.94
C THR A 135 -3.37 -5.74 -23.16
N GLU A 136 -4.06 -6.86 -23.02
CA GLU A 136 -5.31 -6.94 -22.24
C GLU A 136 -5.04 -6.98 -20.74
N ALA A 137 -3.96 -7.66 -20.33
CA ALA A 137 -3.54 -7.72 -18.93
C ALA A 137 -3.31 -6.32 -18.33
N ALA A 138 -2.71 -5.41 -19.09
CA ALA A 138 -2.49 -4.04 -18.66
C ALA A 138 -3.81 -3.30 -18.33
N SER A 139 -4.84 -3.49 -19.15
CA SER A 139 -6.18 -2.91 -18.92
C SER A 139 -6.84 -3.49 -17.66
N MET A 140 -6.83 -4.82 -17.50
CA MET A 140 -7.43 -5.49 -16.34
C MET A 140 -6.72 -5.12 -15.03
N ILE A 141 -5.39 -5.06 -15.03
CA ILE A 141 -4.61 -4.58 -13.88
C ILE A 141 -4.93 -3.12 -13.58
N GLY A 142 -5.16 -2.30 -14.62
CA GLY A 142 -5.61 -0.92 -14.47
C GLY A 142 -6.92 -0.80 -13.70
N TYR A 143 -7.93 -1.61 -14.01
CA TYR A 143 -9.19 -1.64 -13.25
C TYR A 143 -8.98 -2.03 -11.79
N ILE A 144 -8.19 -3.08 -11.50
CA ILE A 144 -7.88 -3.45 -10.12
C ILE A 144 -7.21 -2.28 -9.37
N THR A 145 -6.24 -1.63 -9.99
CA THR A 145 -5.51 -0.51 -9.38
C THR A 145 -6.42 0.69 -9.14
N MET A 146 -7.36 0.96 -10.05
CA MET A 146 -8.34 2.02 -9.89
C MET A 146 -9.24 1.77 -8.66
N PHE A 147 -9.76 0.55 -8.50
CA PHE A 147 -10.56 0.19 -7.33
C PHE A 147 -9.75 0.24 -6.04
N MET A 148 -8.48 -0.20 -6.07
CA MET A 148 -7.57 -0.08 -4.93
C MET A 148 -7.34 1.37 -4.49
N ALA A 149 -7.44 2.34 -5.40
CA ALA A 149 -7.33 3.77 -5.05
C ALA A 149 -8.58 4.30 -4.32
N VAL A 150 -9.76 3.72 -4.60
CA VAL A 150 -11.02 4.11 -3.94
C VAL A 150 -11.13 3.57 -2.51
N VAL A 151 -10.57 2.37 -2.25
CA VAL A 151 -10.70 1.73 -0.94
C VAL A 151 -10.12 2.57 0.22
N PRO A 152 -8.90 3.13 0.13
CA PRO A 152 -8.37 4.01 1.18
C PRO A 152 -9.14 5.33 1.35
N LEU A 153 -9.92 5.73 0.35
CA LEU A 153 -10.79 6.90 0.45
C LEU A 153 -11.99 6.63 1.37
N VAL A 154 -12.58 5.43 1.27
CA VAL A 154 -13.86 5.11 1.90
C VAL A 154 -13.69 4.28 3.17
N SER A 155 -12.71 3.36 3.20
CA SER A 155 -12.59 2.40 4.30
C SER A 155 -12.31 3.02 5.68
N PRO A 156 -11.50 4.09 5.85
CA PRO A 156 -11.31 4.71 7.16
C PRO A 156 -12.60 5.36 7.68
N ALA A 157 -13.39 5.99 6.80
CA ALA A 157 -14.68 6.57 7.21
C ALA A 157 -15.66 5.49 7.69
N ILE A 158 -15.74 4.36 6.98
CA ILE A 158 -16.55 3.20 7.42
C ILE A 158 -16.02 2.68 8.77
N GLY A 159 -14.70 2.56 8.92
CA GLY A 159 -14.07 2.07 10.14
C GLY A 159 -14.34 2.99 11.34
N GLY A 160 -14.20 4.29 11.17
CA GLY A 160 -14.49 5.28 12.22
C GLY A 160 -15.95 5.24 12.65
N TYR A 161 -16.87 5.14 11.70
CA TYR A 161 -18.30 5.02 11.97
C TYR A 161 -18.66 3.71 12.71
N LEU A 162 -18.04 2.59 12.32
CA LEU A 162 -18.21 1.31 13.00
C LEU A 162 -17.66 1.35 14.43
N ASP A 163 -16.54 2.03 14.66
CA ASP A 163 -15.96 2.17 15.99
C ASP A 163 -16.90 2.96 16.92
N GLU A 164 -17.40 4.10 16.46
CA GLU A 164 -18.33 4.92 17.26
C GLU A 164 -19.64 4.21 17.61
N LEU A 165 -20.21 3.43 16.70
CA LEU A 165 -21.49 2.76 16.91
C LEU A 165 -21.38 1.45 17.68
N LEU A 166 -20.36 0.65 17.41
CA LEU A 166 -20.26 -0.75 17.83
C LEU A 166 -18.93 -1.08 18.52
N GLY A 167 -18.04 -0.10 18.62
CA GLY A 167 -16.69 -0.25 19.13
C GLY A 167 -15.71 -0.87 18.13
N TRP A 168 -14.40 -0.68 18.37
CA TRP A 168 -13.32 -1.08 17.47
C TRP A 168 -13.33 -2.57 17.08
N LYS A 169 -13.85 -3.47 17.92
CA LYS A 169 -13.96 -4.92 17.62
C LYS A 169 -14.83 -5.21 16.41
N SER A 170 -15.81 -4.34 16.13
CA SER A 170 -16.70 -4.47 14.97
C SER A 170 -15.95 -4.45 13.64
N ILE A 171 -14.84 -3.70 13.56
CA ILE A 171 -13.99 -3.62 12.38
C ILE A 171 -13.34 -4.98 12.10
N PHE A 172 -12.86 -5.67 13.12
CA PHE A 172 -12.24 -6.99 12.99
C PHE A 172 -13.28 -8.09 12.69
N TRP A 173 -14.51 -7.96 13.20
CA TRP A 173 -15.63 -8.79 12.75
C TRP A 173 -15.97 -8.53 11.29
N PHE A 174 -15.96 -7.27 10.85
CA PHE A 174 -16.15 -6.93 9.44
C PHE A 174 -15.05 -7.56 8.56
N TYR A 175 -13.79 -7.56 9.01
CA TYR A 175 -12.70 -8.25 8.30
C TYR A 175 -12.92 -9.76 8.24
N ALA A 176 -13.35 -10.39 9.31
CA ALA A 176 -13.63 -11.82 9.32
C ALA A 176 -14.76 -12.17 8.34
N ILE A 177 -15.89 -11.46 8.39
CA ILE A 177 -17.04 -11.69 7.51
C ILE A 177 -16.68 -11.43 6.05
N SER A 178 -16.05 -10.31 5.75
CA SER A 178 -15.60 -9.98 4.39
C SER A 178 -14.52 -10.94 3.90
N GLY A 179 -13.65 -11.43 4.79
CA GLY A 179 -12.68 -12.47 4.52
C GLY A 179 -13.33 -13.79 4.13
N VAL A 180 -14.39 -14.21 4.84
CA VAL A 180 -15.20 -15.39 4.48
C VAL A 180 -15.83 -15.20 3.10
N PHE A 181 -16.41 -14.02 2.84
CA PHE A 181 -16.96 -13.71 1.51
C PHE A 181 -15.88 -13.82 0.41
N GLY A 182 -14.70 -13.23 0.62
CA GLY A 182 -13.58 -13.34 -0.30
C GLY A 182 -13.09 -14.78 -0.48
N PHE A 183 -13.02 -15.56 0.61
CA PHE A 183 -12.68 -16.98 0.56
C PHE A 183 -13.67 -17.79 -0.29
N LEU A 184 -14.97 -17.57 -0.10
CA LEU A 184 -16.02 -18.25 -0.87
C LEU A 184 -15.99 -17.84 -2.34
N LEU A 185 -15.74 -16.57 -2.66
CA LEU A 185 -15.51 -16.12 -4.03
C LEU A 185 -14.32 -16.83 -4.67
N ILE A 186 -13.18 -16.89 -4.00
CA ILE A 186 -12.00 -17.62 -4.49
C ILE A 186 -12.32 -19.10 -4.69
N TRP A 187 -13.02 -19.69 -3.73
CA TRP A 187 -13.35 -21.11 -3.79
C TRP A 187 -14.29 -21.45 -4.97
N ALA A 188 -15.27 -20.61 -5.26
CA ALA A 188 -16.28 -20.83 -6.26
C ALA A 188 -15.86 -20.39 -7.68
N ASP A 189 -15.08 -19.30 -7.80
CA ASP A 189 -14.79 -18.64 -9.08
C ASP A 189 -13.36 -18.88 -9.58
N LEU A 190 -12.37 -19.03 -8.66
CA LEU A 190 -10.97 -19.19 -9.05
C LEU A 190 -10.62 -20.66 -9.24
N GLY A 191 -10.38 -21.07 -10.49
CA GLY A 191 -9.68 -22.29 -10.84
C GLY A 191 -8.16 -22.17 -10.66
N GLU A 192 -7.40 -23.25 -10.88
CA GLU A 192 -5.94 -23.15 -10.94
C GLU A 192 -5.53 -22.59 -12.31
N THR A 193 -4.81 -21.47 -12.30
CA THR A 193 -4.38 -20.77 -13.52
C THR A 193 -2.93 -21.06 -13.90
N ASN A 194 -2.13 -21.54 -12.94
CA ASN A 194 -0.73 -21.85 -13.18
C ASN A 194 -0.55 -23.30 -13.69
N THR A 195 -0.44 -23.44 -15.00
CA THR A 195 -0.20 -24.75 -15.66
C THR A 195 1.28 -25.15 -15.68
N ASN A 196 2.20 -24.20 -15.48
CA ASN A 196 3.65 -24.41 -15.53
C ASN A 196 4.28 -24.11 -14.18
N GLN A 197 4.23 -25.06 -13.26
CA GLN A 197 4.83 -24.89 -11.93
C GLN A 197 6.35 -24.82 -12.02
N SER A 198 6.92 -23.66 -11.64
CA SER A 198 8.37 -23.47 -11.62
C SER A 198 8.98 -24.03 -10.32
N THR A 199 10.12 -24.71 -10.44
CA THR A 199 10.71 -25.50 -9.34
C THR A 199 11.85 -24.81 -8.58
N SER A 200 12.32 -23.62 -9.00
CA SER A 200 13.59 -23.09 -8.47
C SER A 200 13.50 -21.69 -7.85
N PHE A 201 13.34 -21.64 -6.53
CA PHE A 201 13.59 -20.43 -5.72
C PHE A 201 15.01 -19.87 -5.89
N ARG A 202 16.01 -20.74 -6.01
CA ARG A 202 17.43 -20.36 -6.09
C ARG A 202 17.73 -19.47 -7.29
N LYS A 203 17.07 -19.72 -8.43
CA LYS A 203 17.29 -18.95 -9.66
C LYS A 203 16.77 -17.52 -9.55
N GLN A 204 15.75 -17.27 -8.76
CA GLN A 204 15.17 -15.95 -8.55
C GLN A 204 16.07 -15.06 -7.68
N PHE A 205 16.67 -15.63 -6.62
CA PHE A 205 17.55 -14.88 -5.72
C PHE A 205 18.96 -14.68 -6.30
N SER A 206 19.41 -15.54 -7.23
CA SER A 206 20.73 -15.40 -7.86
C SER A 206 20.90 -14.13 -8.71
N ASN A 207 19.80 -13.51 -9.12
CA ASN A 207 19.80 -12.32 -9.97
C ASN A 207 19.80 -10.99 -9.19
N TYR A 208 19.63 -11.03 -7.85
CA TYR A 208 19.56 -9.81 -7.02
C TYR A 208 20.86 -8.98 -7.06
N PRO A 209 22.06 -9.56 -7.06
CA PRO A 209 23.30 -8.77 -7.11
C PRO A 209 23.40 -7.84 -8.32
N GLU A 210 22.88 -8.27 -9.49
CA GLU A 210 22.88 -7.43 -10.70
C GLU A 210 22.02 -6.16 -10.55
N LEU A 211 20.89 -6.26 -9.82
CA LEU A 211 20.02 -5.12 -9.53
C LEU A 211 20.64 -4.21 -8.47
N PHE A 212 21.23 -4.77 -7.42
CA PHE A 212 21.85 -4.01 -6.33
C PHE A 212 23.04 -3.17 -6.79
N LEU A 213 23.77 -3.60 -7.82
CA LEU A 213 24.86 -2.84 -8.42
C LEU A 213 24.40 -1.68 -9.32
N SER A 214 23.10 -1.62 -9.64
CA SER A 214 22.58 -0.58 -10.53
C SER A 214 22.18 0.69 -9.78
N HIS A 215 22.91 1.80 -10.01
CA HIS A 215 22.57 3.12 -9.46
C HIS A 215 21.18 3.61 -9.89
N ARG A 216 20.74 3.29 -11.12
CA ARG A 216 19.42 3.66 -11.63
C ARG A 216 18.32 2.91 -10.87
N PHE A 217 18.53 1.62 -10.58
CA PHE A 217 17.61 0.83 -9.79
C PHE A 217 17.38 1.47 -8.41
N TRP A 218 18.46 1.76 -7.69
CA TRP A 218 18.38 2.40 -6.38
C TRP A 218 17.72 3.77 -6.43
N GLY A 219 18.06 4.60 -7.43
CA GLY A 219 17.47 5.92 -7.56
C GLY A 219 15.94 5.89 -7.74
N TYR A 220 15.42 5.01 -8.60
CA TYR A 220 13.99 4.83 -8.77
C TYR A 220 13.33 4.19 -7.53
N CYS A 221 13.98 3.18 -6.93
CA CYS A 221 13.48 2.56 -5.69
C CYS A 221 13.41 3.55 -4.54
N LEU A 222 14.44 4.38 -4.35
CA LEU A 222 14.46 5.41 -3.31
C LEU A 222 13.43 6.50 -3.58
N ALA A 223 13.28 6.96 -4.83
CA ALA A 223 12.24 7.94 -5.17
C ALA A 223 10.83 7.39 -4.84
N ALA A 224 10.53 6.14 -5.19
CA ALA A 224 9.26 5.50 -4.87
C ALA A 224 9.10 5.28 -3.35
N ALA A 225 10.14 4.74 -2.69
CA ALA A 225 10.09 4.42 -1.25
C ALA A 225 9.97 5.67 -0.38
N LEU A 226 10.68 6.75 -0.69
CA LEU A 226 10.63 7.99 0.07
C LEU A 226 9.30 8.73 -0.16
N THR A 227 8.79 8.78 -1.40
CA THR A 227 7.49 9.40 -1.68
C THR A 227 6.36 8.64 -0.99
N SER A 228 6.33 7.30 -1.11
CA SER A 228 5.37 6.46 -0.38
C SER A 228 5.61 6.51 1.12
N GLY A 229 6.86 6.65 1.54
CA GLY A 229 7.27 6.73 2.94
C GLY A 229 6.65 7.92 3.68
N ALA A 230 6.53 9.08 3.03
CA ALA A 230 5.80 10.21 3.58
C ALA A 230 4.32 9.87 3.83
N PHE A 231 3.68 9.15 2.90
CA PHE A 231 2.31 8.67 3.07
C PHE A 231 2.20 7.62 4.20
N PHE A 232 3.14 6.69 4.30
CA PHE A 232 3.10 5.68 5.35
C PHE A 232 3.42 6.25 6.74
N ALA A 233 4.29 7.28 6.83
CA ALA A 233 4.48 8.05 8.06
C ALA A 233 3.17 8.74 8.48
N TYR A 234 2.46 9.36 7.52
CA TYR A 234 1.13 9.90 7.74
C TYR A 234 0.15 8.84 8.24
N VAL A 235 0.05 7.69 7.57
CA VAL A 235 -0.85 6.59 7.98
C VAL A 235 -0.59 6.14 9.42
N GLY A 236 0.67 6.09 9.84
CA GLY A 236 1.03 5.72 11.22
C GLY A 236 0.84 6.84 12.26
N GLY A 237 1.03 8.10 11.86
CA GLY A 237 1.06 9.22 12.80
C GLY A 237 -0.20 10.10 12.82
N ALA A 238 -0.95 10.17 11.71
CA ALA A 238 -2.11 11.05 11.60
C ALA A 238 -3.26 10.68 12.56
N PRO A 239 -3.52 9.41 12.93
CA PRO A 239 -4.51 9.11 13.96
C PRO A 239 -4.18 9.80 15.29
N PHE A 240 -2.93 9.75 15.73
CA PHE A 240 -2.49 10.45 16.94
C PHE A 240 -2.71 11.97 16.84
N VAL A 241 -2.30 12.58 15.73
CA VAL A 241 -2.48 14.02 15.52
C VAL A 241 -3.96 14.38 15.49
N GLY A 242 -4.79 13.57 14.85
CA GLY A 242 -6.24 13.79 14.78
C GLY A 242 -6.92 13.73 16.14
N THR A 243 -6.62 12.73 16.94
CA THR A 243 -7.24 12.55 18.26
C THR A 243 -6.61 13.44 19.34
N GLU A 244 -5.29 13.40 19.51
CA GLU A 244 -4.61 14.10 20.60
C GLU A 244 -4.45 15.61 20.39
N VAL A 245 -4.28 16.06 19.13
CA VAL A 245 -4.04 17.48 18.84
C VAL A 245 -5.34 18.19 18.49
N PHE A 246 -6.21 17.54 17.72
CA PHE A 246 -7.44 18.17 17.23
C PHE A 246 -8.72 17.68 17.95
N GLY A 247 -8.65 16.63 18.76
CA GLY A 247 -9.79 16.06 19.46
C GLY A 247 -10.87 15.47 18.52
N LEU A 248 -10.45 15.01 17.34
CA LEU A 248 -11.38 14.44 16.35
C LEU A 248 -11.93 13.10 16.84
N THR A 249 -13.21 12.89 16.58
CA THR A 249 -13.85 11.58 16.75
C THR A 249 -13.34 10.58 15.70
N PRO A 250 -13.47 9.26 15.90
CA PRO A 250 -13.09 8.26 14.92
C PRO A 250 -13.75 8.46 13.54
N SER A 251 -15.01 8.88 13.48
CA SER A 251 -15.70 9.13 12.21
C SER A 251 -15.18 10.36 11.49
N GLU A 252 -14.96 11.48 12.22
CA GLU A 252 -14.35 12.69 11.65
C GLU A 252 -12.95 12.41 11.13
N LEU A 253 -12.14 11.70 11.91
CA LEU A 253 -10.79 11.29 11.52
C LEU A 253 -10.83 10.40 10.26
N GLY A 254 -11.75 9.43 10.22
CA GLY A 254 -11.96 8.57 9.07
C GLY A 254 -12.28 9.36 7.79
N PHE A 255 -13.08 10.41 7.90
CA PHE A 255 -13.39 11.31 6.79
C PHE A 255 -12.14 12.07 6.30
N TYR A 256 -11.38 12.64 7.23
CA TYR A 256 -10.14 13.36 6.88
C TYR A 256 -9.08 12.47 6.22
N PHE A 257 -9.05 11.17 6.56
CA PHE A 257 -8.14 10.20 5.91
C PHE A 257 -8.40 10.03 4.41
N GLY A 258 -9.56 10.43 3.91
CA GLY A 258 -9.85 10.43 2.48
C GLY A 258 -9.02 11.42 1.65
N ALA A 259 -8.50 12.49 2.25
CA ALA A 259 -7.83 13.57 1.52
C ALA A 259 -6.63 13.09 0.66
N PRO A 260 -5.66 12.30 1.15
CA PRO A 260 -4.58 11.78 0.31
C PRO A 260 -5.07 10.90 -0.85
N SER A 261 -6.15 10.14 -0.63
CA SER A 261 -6.69 9.22 -1.65
C SER A 261 -7.29 9.99 -2.83
N LEU A 262 -7.96 11.11 -2.58
CA LEU A 262 -8.42 12.03 -3.63
C LEU A 262 -7.24 12.56 -4.46
N GLY A 263 -6.18 13.01 -3.77
CA GLY A 263 -4.95 13.43 -4.43
C GLY A 263 -4.35 12.31 -5.28
N TYR A 264 -4.26 11.09 -4.73
CA TYR A 264 -3.72 9.94 -5.42
C TYR A 264 -4.48 9.59 -6.72
N MET A 265 -5.81 9.67 -6.68
CA MET A 265 -6.65 9.45 -7.88
C MET A 265 -6.35 10.50 -8.95
N ILE A 266 -6.31 11.78 -8.59
CA ILE A 266 -6.01 12.88 -9.51
C ILE A 266 -4.58 12.74 -10.07
N GLY A 267 -3.61 12.43 -9.22
CA GLY A 267 -2.21 12.22 -9.61
C GLY A 267 -2.02 11.07 -10.59
N ASN A 268 -2.70 9.94 -10.38
CA ASN A 268 -2.71 8.82 -11.32
C ASN A 268 -3.34 9.20 -12.68
N PHE A 269 -4.43 9.96 -12.66
CA PHE A 269 -5.05 10.47 -13.89
C PHE A 269 -4.08 11.37 -14.68
N VAL A 270 -3.42 12.32 -14.00
CA VAL A 270 -2.41 13.21 -14.62
C VAL A 270 -1.23 12.38 -15.15
N SER A 271 -0.73 11.42 -14.37
CA SER A 271 0.31 10.50 -14.80
C SER A 271 -0.10 9.73 -16.05
N GLY A 272 -1.26 9.10 -16.06
CA GLY A 272 -1.76 8.33 -17.20
C GLY A 272 -1.91 9.17 -18.47
N ARG A 273 -2.34 10.43 -18.34
CA ARG A 273 -2.59 11.31 -19.48
C ARG A 273 -1.32 11.94 -20.05
N TYR A 274 -0.36 12.29 -19.19
CA TYR A 274 0.75 13.17 -19.57
C TYR A 274 2.13 12.53 -19.53
N SER A 275 2.32 11.35 -18.89
CA SER A 275 3.65 10.70 -18.77
C SER A 275 4.32 10.43 -20.11
N MET A 276 3.54 10.03 -21.13
CA MET A 276 4.07 9.79 -22.49
C MET A 276 4.58 11.05 -23.17
N ARG A 277 4.01 12.23 -22.84
CA ARG A 277 4.40 13.51 -23.44
C ARG A 277 5.56 14.18 -22.70
N ILE A 278 5.54 14.11 -21.37
CA ILE A 278 6.48 14.83 -20.50
C ILE A 278 7.74 13.99 -20.24
N GLY A 279 7.61 12.66 -20.28
CA GLY A 279 8.64 11.69 -19.90
C GLY A 279 8.55 11.28 -18.44
N GLY A 280 8.83 9.99 -18.16
CA GLY A 280 8.67 9.39 -16.84
C GLY A 280 9.48 10.11 -15.75
N ASN A 281 10.76 10.41 -16.02
CA ASN A 281 11.63 11.09 -15.03
C ASN A 281 11.12 12.49 -14.64
N ARG A 282 10.64 13.26 -15.61
CA ARG A 282 10.07 14.59 -15.34
C ARG A 282 8.76 14.48 -14.57
N MET A 283 7.97 13.44 -14.85
CA MET A 283 6.74 13.15 -14.10
C MET A 283 7.03 12.77 -12.65
N VAL A 284 8.06 11.94 -12.40
CA VAL A 284 8.51 11.62 -11.03
C VAL A 284 9.00 12.88 -10.31
N LEU A 285 9.81 13.72 -10.99
CA LEU A 285 10.30 14.97 -10.40
C LEU A 285 9.14 15.91 -10.06
N ALA A 286 8.20 16.11 -10.96
CA ALA A 286 7.02 16.96 -10.72
C ALA A 286 6.21 16.43 -9.51
N GLY A 287 5.96 15.12 -9.44
CA GLY A 287 5.23 14.51 -8.33
C GLY A 287 5.95 14.64 -6.97
N THR A 288 7.28 14.46 -6.94
CA THR A 288 8.06 14.67 -5.71
C THR A 288 8.07 16.14 -5.27
N LEU A 289 8.13 17.09 -6.20
CA LEU A 289 8.03 18.53 -5.91
C LEU A 289 6.67 18.88 -5.32
N VAL A 290 5.58 18.38 -5.90
CA VAL A 290 4.21 18.61 -5.39
C VAL A 290 4.04 18.04 -3.98
N SER A 291 4.49 16.81 -3.74
CA SER A 291 4.43 16.18 -2.42
C SER A 291 5.21 16.99 -1.38
N THR A 292 6.43 17.42 -1.74
CA THR A 292 7.27 18.25 -0.86
C THR A 292 6.63 19.61 -0.60
N ALA A 293 6.08 20.28 -1.62
CA ALA A 293 5.40 21.55 -1.44
C ALA A 293 4.23 21.42 -0.47
N GLY A 294 3.39 20.38 -0.59
CA GLY A 294 2.29 20.13 0.33
C GLY A 294 2.73 19.94 1.78
N THR A 295 3.75 19.09 2.02
CA THR A 295 4.26 18.84 3.37
C THR A 295 4.93 20.06 3.98
N VAL A 296 5.74 20.80 3.21
CA VAL A 296 6.40 22.03 3.66
C VAL A 296 5.39 23.15 3.94
N MET A 297 4.38 23.34 3.06
CA MET A 297 3.33 24.34 3.30
C MET A 297 2.54 24.05 4.57
N SER A 298 2.16 22.77 4.80
CA SER A 298 1.52 22.37 6.04
C SER A 298 2.41 22.72 7.25
N LEU A 299 3.69 22.35 7.21
CA LEU A 299 4.65 22.65 8.28
C LEU A 299 4.79 24.16 8.54
N VAL A 300 4.92 24.97 7.51
CA VAL A 300 5.02 26.44 7.62
C VAL A 300 3.78 27.05 8.26
N ILE A 301 2.57 26.59 7.89
CA ILE A 301 1.33 27.07 8.51
C ILE A 301 1.28 26.73 9.99
N PHE A 302 1.74 25.53 10.38
CA PHE A 302 1.80 25.16 11.80
C PHE A 302 2.85 25.96 12.56
N LEU A 303 4.04 26.19 11.98
CA LEU A 303 5.08 27.02 12.60
C LEU A 303 4.67 28.49 12.74
N SER A 304 3.80 29.01 11.86
CA SER A 304 3.24 30.37 11.96
C SER A 304 2.07 30.51 12.95
N GLY A 305 1.64 29.41 13.60
CA GLY A 305 0.56 29.42 14.58
C GLY A 305 -0.86 29.35 14.00
N PHE A 306 -1.01 29.22 12.67
CA PHE A 306 -2.31 29.10 12.00
C PHE A 306 -2.72 27.65 11.71
N GLY A 307 -2.12 26.68 12.39
CA GLY A 307 -2.41 25.26 12.20
C GLY A 307 -3.82 24.86 12.60
N SER A 308 -4.48 24.07 11.76
CA SER A 308 -5.81 23.52 11.99
C SER A 308 -5.91 22.09 11.42
N ALA A 309 -6.95 21.34 11.81
CA ALA A 309 -7.21 20.02 11.23
C ALA A 309 -7.30 20.09 9.70
N LEU A 310 -8.02 21.08 9.17
CA LEU A 310 -8.16 21.26 7.72
C LEU A 310 -6.81 21.54 7.04
N SER A 311 -5.94 22.38 7.63
CA SER A 311 -4.61 22.64 7.06
C SER A 311 -3.68 21.44 7.19
N PHE A 312 -3.80 20.62 8.25
CA PHE A 312 -3.05 19.37 8.37
C PHE A 312 -3.49 18.34 7.32
N PHE A 313 -4.74 17.91 7.36
CA PHE A 313 -5.25 16.85 6.49
C PHE A 313 -5.42 17.30 5.03
N GLY A 314 -5.82 18.54 4.78
CA GLY A 314 -6.02 19.05 3.44
C GLY A 314 -4.74 19.08 2.61
N PHE A 315 -3.60 19.47 3.19
CA PHE A 315 -2.32 19.43 2.49
C PHE A 315 -1.81 18.00 2.21
N MET A 316 -2.35 16.98 2.88
CA MET A 316 -2.03 15.58 2.56
C MET A 316 -2.59 15.15 1.19
N THR A 317 -3.54 15.90 0.63
CA THR A 317 -3.97 15.73 -0.77
C THR A 317 -2.80 15.88 -1.74
N PHE A 318 -1.86 16.80 -1.48
CA PHE A 318 -0.65 16.97 -2.30
C PHE A 318 0.31 15.78 -2.17
N VAL A 319 0.40 15.17 -0.99
CA VAL A 319 1.17 13.93 -0.78
C VAL A 319 0.58 12.80 -1.62
N GLY A 320 -0.74 12.64 -1.58
CA GLY A 320 -1.44 11.68 -2.43
C GLY A 320 -1.24 11.97 -3.91
N PHE A 321 -1.42 13.21 -4.33
CA PHE A 321 -1.24 13.63 -5.72
C PHE A 321 0.18 13.32 -6.23
N GLY A 322 1.20 13.66 -5.43
CA GLY A 322 2.60 13.33 -5.74
C GLY A 322 2.82 11.83 -5.87
N ASN A 323 2.28 11.02 -4.94
CA ASN A 323 2.35 9.56 -5.03
C ASN A 323 1.72 9.02 -6.32
N GLY A 324 0.56 9.54 -6.74
CA GLY A 324 -0.11 9.17 -7.98
C GLY A 324 0.72 9.46 -9.22
N MET A 325 1.51 10.54 -9.21
CA MET A 325 2.44 10.86 -10.30
C MET A 325 3.72 10.02 -10.24
N VAL A 326 4.27 9.79 -9.06
CA VAL A 326 5.58 9.15 -8.86
C VAL A 326 5.49 7.64 -9.08
N LEU A 327 4.58 6.94 -8.40
CA LEU A 327 4.62 5.48 -8.30
C LEU A 327 4.52 4.75 -9.66
N PRO A 328 3.60 5.11 -10.58
CA PRO A 328 3.54 4.43 -11.87
C PRO A 328 4.83 4.61 -12.68
N ASN A 329 5.39 5.82 -12.67
CA ASN A 329 6.58 6.16 -13.45
C ASN A 329 7.87 5.60 -12.84
N ALA A 330 8.02 5.66 -11.52
CA ALA A 330 9.15 5.07 -10.82
C ALA A 330 9.16 3.53 -10.96
N ASN A 331 8.00 2.88 -10.87
CA ASN A 331 7.88 1.43 -11.10
C ASN A 331 8.24 1.06 -12.54
N ALA A 332 7.81 1.84 -13.53
CA ALA A 332 8.24 1.66 -14.92
C ALA A 332 9.75 1.84 -15.07
N GLY A 333 10.33 2.83 -14.38
CA GLY A 333 11.77 3.05 -14.30
C GLY A 333 12.51 1.84 -13.71
N ILE A 334 12.07 1.31 -12.55
CA ILE A 334 12.63 0.13 -11.88
C ILE A 334 12.69 -1.07 -12.85
N VAL A 335 11.60 -1.34 -13.54
CA VAL A 335 11.49 -2.47 -14.48
C VAL A 335 12.37 -2.27 -15.72
N SER A 336 12.53 -1.03 -16.19
CA SER A 336 13.30 -0.68 -17.37
C SER A 336 14.83 -0.83 -17.20
N VAL A 337 15.32 -0.84 -15.96
CA VAL A 337 16.78 -0.94 -15.68
C VAL A 337 17.38 -2.24 -16.19
N ARG A 338 16.66 -3.35 -16.03
CA ARG A 338 17.03 -4.69 -16.50
C ARG A 338 15.79 -5.41 -17.01
N PRO A 339 15.43 -5.29 -18.31
CA PRO A 339 14.21 -5.87 -18.87
C PRO A 339 14.08 -7.38 -18.65
N HIS A 340 15.19 -8.13 -18.70
CA HIS A 340 15.23 -9.57 -18.45
C HIS A 340 14.98 -9.95 -16.98
N LEU A 341 15.09 -8.99 -16.04
CA LEU A 341 14.81 -9.15 -14.60
C LEU A 341 13.56 -8.37 -14.14
N ALA A 342 12.68 -7.98 -15.04
CA ALA A 342 11.55 -7.09 -14.78
C ALA A 342 10.68 -7.56 -13.57
N GLY A 343 10.40 -8.86 -13.47
CA GLY A 343 9.65 -9.43 -12.35
C GLY A 343 10.38 -9.32 -11.01
N THR A 344 11.67 -9.67 -11.01
CA THR A 344 12.55 -9.56 -9.83
C THR A 344 12.71 -8.12 -9.38
N ALA A 345 12.94 -7.20 -10.34
CA ALA A 345 13.09 -5.78 -10.07
C ALA A 345 11.81 -5.16 -9.48
N SER A 346 10.64 -5.50 -10.03
CA SER A 346 9.34 -5.07 -9.52
C SER A 346 9.06 -5.59 -8.10
N GLY A 347 9.34 -6.88 -7.84
CA GLY A 347 9.16 -7.48 -6.52
C GLY A 347 10.06 -6.87 -5.46
N LEU A 348 11.36 -6.73 -5.77
CA LEU A 348 12.36 -6.15 -4.88
C LEU A 348 12.07 -4.65 -4.62
N GLY A 349 11.74 -3.89 -5.69
CA GLY A 349 11.36 -2.47 -5.57
C GLY A 349 10.13 -2.27 -4.70
N GLY A 350 9.11 -3.13 -4.86
CA GLY A 350 7.91 -3.13 -4.02
C GLY A 350 8.21 -3.44 -2.55
N ALA A 351 9.07 -4.43 -2.30
CA ALA A 351 9.50 -4.79 -0.94
C ALA A 351 10.28 -3.65 -0.25
N ILE A 352 11.19 -2.99 -0.98
CA ILE A 352 11.94 -1.82 -0.48
C ILE A 352 10.96 -0.68 -0.17
N MET A 353 9.99 -0.42 -1.05
CA MET A 353 8.99 0.63 -0.87
C MET A 353 8.14 0.40 0.39
N ILE A 354 7.60 -0.80 0.55
CA ILE A 354 6.72 -1.14 1.70
C ILE A 354 7.53 -1.26 2.99
N GLY A 355 8.72 -1.88 2.94
CA GLY A 355 9.61 -2.00 4.09
C GLY A 355 10.12 -0.64 4.58
N GLY A 356 10.50 0.25 3.66
CA GLY A 356 10.85 1.64 3.97
C GLY A 356 9.66 2.41 4.55
N GLY A 357 8.47 2.18 4.01
CA GLY A 357 7.22 2.73 4.55
C GLY A 357 6.92 2.26 5.98
N ALA A 358 7.10 0.97 6.25
CA ALA A 358 6.94 0.41 7.59
C ALA A 358 7.92 1.04 8.60
N ALA A 359 9.19 1.21 8.21
CA ALA A 359 10.21 1.84 9.04
C ALA A 359 9.86 3.31 9.36
N LEU A 360 9.40 4.07 8.34
CA LEU A 360 9.01 5.47 8.53
C LEU A 360 7.71 5.61 9.33
N SER A 361 6.76 4.70 9.16
CA SER A 361 5.57 4.61 10.01
C SER A 361 5.93 4.35 11.47
N ALA A 362 6.83 3.39 11.73
CA ALA A 362 7.32 3.11 13.08
C ALA A 362 8.07 4.32 13.67
N LEU A 363 8.94 4.97 12.89
CA LEU A 363 9.67 6.17 13.31
C LEU A 363 8.70 7.30 13.70
N ALA A 364 7.65 7.53 12.89
CA ALA A 364 6.62 8.52 13.22
C ALA A 364 5.97 8.20 14.57
N GLY A 365 5.61 6.94 14.82
CA GLY A 365 5.03 6.53 16.10
C GLY A 365 5.95 6.73 17.30
N THR A 366 7.26 6.49 17.15
CA THR A 366 8.21 6.68 18.27
C THR A 366 8.43 8.14 18.65
N LEU A 367 8.29 9.06 17.70
CA LEU A 367 8.54 10.49 17.91
C LEU A 367 7.28 11.25 18.37
N LEU A 368 6.10 10.71 18.12
CA LEU A 368 4.85 11.29 18.59
C LEU A 368 4.63 10.97 20.06
N LYS A 369 4.53 12.01 20.87
CA LYS A 369 4.30 11.92 22.34
C LYS A 369 3.22 12.91 22.73
N PRO A 370 2.49 12.68 23.83
CA PRO A 370 1.61 13.71 24.39
C PRO A 370 2.34 15.05 24.53
N GLY A 371 1.73 16.11 24.00
CA GLY A 371 2.33 17.46 23.97
C GLY A 371 3.32 17.75 22.83
N SER A 372 3.72 16.77 22.00
CA SER A 372 4.62 17.03 20.87
C SER A 372 3.96 17.76 19.69
N GLY A 373 2.63 17.83 19.68
CA GLY A 373 1.89 18.38 18.56
C GLY A 373 2.11 17.59 17.24
N PRO A 374 1.77 18.16 16.10
CA PRO A 374 1.94 17.51 14.79
C PRO A 374 3.37 17.65 14.24
N TYR A 375 4.24 18.43 14.89
CA TYR A 375 5.55 18.82 14.35
C TYR A 375 6.47 17.64 14.00
N PRO A 376 6.64 16.60 14.85
CA PRO A 376 7.52 15.49 14.52
C PRO A 376 7.09 14.80 13.22
N LEU A 377 5.79 14.60 13.03
CA LEU A 377 5.24 13.98 11.82
C LEU A 377 5.46 14.86 10.59
N LEU A 378 5.16 16.15 10.68
CA LEU A 378 5.34 17.11 9.58
C LEU A 378 6.81 17.22 9.15
N TRP A 379 7.75 17.22 10.11
CA TRP A 379 9.20 17.24 9.81
C TRP A 379 9.64 15.94 9.11
N ILE A 380 9.24 14.76 9.59
CA ILE A 380 9.55 13.49 8.92
C ILE A 380 9.06 13.54 7.48
N MET A 381 7.79 13.91 7.26
CA MET A 381 7.18 13.94 5.94
C MET A 381 7.88 14.93 4.99
N ALA A 382 8.21 16.13 5.48
CA ALA A 382 8.91 17.14 4.69
C ALA A 382 10.32 16.69 4.29
N ILE A 383 11.10 16.16 5.24
CA ILE A 383 12.46 15.67 4.99
C ILE A 383 12.45 14.52 4.00
N VAL A 384 11.58 13.54 4.21
CA VAL A 384 11.51 12.34 3.36
C VAL A 384 11.05 12.70 1.94
N SER A 385 10.08 13.61 1.80
CA SER A 385 9.65 14.12 0.49
C SER A 385 10.76 14.89 -0.22
N ALA A 386 11.55 15.70 0.50
CA ALA A 386 12.70 16.40 -0.06
C ALA A 386 13.81 15.44 -0.51
N LEU A 387 14.08 14.38 0.24
CA LEU A 387 15.03 13.32 -0.15
C LEU A 387 14.57 12.56 -1.41
N ALA A 388 13.27 12.44 -1.62
CA ALA A 388 12.74 11.86 -2.86
C ALA A 388 13.10 12.71 -4.09
N ILE A 389 13.11 14.05 -3.98
CA ILE A 389 13.61 14.95 -5.04
C ILE A 389 15.08 14.66 -5.35
N ALA A 390 15.91 14.57 -4.31
CA ALA A 390 17.33 14.26 -4.49
C ALA A 390 17.55 12.92 -5.21
N SER A 391 16.73 11.91 -4.88
CA SER A 391 16.79 10.57 -5.49
C SER A 391 16.50 10.61 -6.98
N ILE A 392 15.46 11.30 -7.42
CA ILE A 392 15.13 11.38 -8.85
C ILE A 392 16.11 12.28 -9.63
N LEU A 393 16.61 13.34 -9.02
CA LEU A 393 17.66 14.18 -9.63
C LEU A 393 18.95 13.38 -9.84
N TRP A 394 19.29 12.48 -8.91
CA TRP A 394 20.41 11.55 -9.07
C TRP A 394 20.20 10.61 -10.27
N VAL A 395 19.02 10.06 -10.47
CA VAL A 395 18.68 9.25 -11.65
C VAL A 395 18.87 10.06 -12.93
N ILE A 396 18.28 11.26 -13.01
CA ILE A 396 18.35 12.14 -14.19
C ILE A 396 19.80 12.50 -14.51
N ALA A 397 20.60 12.85 -13.49
CA ALA A 397 22.02 13.14 -13.67
C ALA A 397 22.80 11.92 -14.17
N ARG A 398 22.48 10.73 -13.66
CA ARG A 398 23.13 9.48 -14.09
C ARG A 398 22.78 9.12 -15.53
N GLU A 399 21.52 9.25 -15.93
CA GLU A 399 21.08 8.95 -17.30
C GLU A 399 21.71 9.89 -18.32
N ARG A 400 21.84 11.19 -18.01
CA ARG A 400 22.56 12.15 -18.84
C ARG A 400 24.04 11.78 -19.03
N ARG A 401 24.72 11.31 -17.95
CA ARG A 401 26.14 10.90 -18.03
C ARG A 401 26.35 9.62 -18.86
N VAL A 402 25.35 8.76 -18.93
CA VAL A 402 25.43 7.48 -19.67
C VAL A 402 24.84 7.60 -21.07
N GLY A 403 24.30 8.77 -21.46
CA GLY A 403 23.74 9.02 -22.80
C GLY A 403 22.43 8.28 -23.07
N ILE A 404 21.63 7.99 -22.03
CA ILE A 404 20.32 7.31 -22.14
C ILE A 404 19.17 8.32 -22.05
N ALA A 405 19.44 9.58 -21.71
CA ALA A 405 18.46 10.65 -21.55
C ALA A 405 18.16 11.36 -22.87
#